data_fb590f433d07e548a99382d02f01cb5d
#
_entry.id   fb590f433d07e548a99382d02f01cb5d
#
_cell.length_a   1.000
_cell.length_b   1.000
_cell.length_c   1.000
_cell.angle_alpha   90.00
_cell.angle_beta   90.00
_cell.angle_gamma   90.00
#
_symmetry.space_group_name_H-M   'P 1'
#
loop_
_entity.id
_entity.type
_entity.pdbx_description
1 polymer ?
#
loop_
_entity_poly.entity_id
_entity_poly.type
_entity_poly.pdbx_seq_one_letter_code
_entity_poly.pdbx_strand_id
1 'polypeptide(L)'
;MTIQKQKALIGYKKAQSLLKKIITMVEEDRYCIDIMQQNLAAIGLLKSAHQLLFEGHLNSCFKSALETNSPAKKQKMIDEILTVTKMATK
;
A
#
# COMPACT_ATOMS: atom_id res chain seq x y z
N MET A 1 -3.75 3.72 16.04
CA MET A 1 -3.10 3.47 14.74
C MET A 1 -1.69 2.93 14.97
N THR A 2 -1.32 1.84 14.31
CA THR A 2 0.02 1.26 14.43
C THR A 2 1.08 2.19 13.85
N ILE A 3 2.36 1.97 14.24
CA ILE A 3 3.46 2.76 13.70
C ILE A 3 3.62 2.53 12.19
N GLN A 4 3.35 1.30 11.73
CA GLN A 4 3.38 0.98 10.30
C GLN A 4 2.30 1.74 9.53
N LYS A 5 1.09 1.84 10.07
CA LYS A 5 0.02 2.64 9.46
C LYS A 5 0.35 4.12 9.43
N GLN A 6 0.98 4.65 10.50
CA GLN A 6 1.42 6.04 10.53
C GLN A 6 2.44 6.34 9.43
N LYS A 7 3.43 5.45 9.26
CA LYS A 7 4.44 5.57 8.21
C LYS A 7 3.83 5.42 6.82
N ALA A 8 2.90 4.47 6.65
CA ALA A 8 2.18 4.29 5.39
C ALA A 8 1.38 5.54 5.03
N LEU A 9 0.73 6.16 6.01
CA LEU A 9 -0.04 7.40 5.79
C LEU A 9 0.85 8.52 5.24
N ILE A 10 2.07 8.67 5.78
CA ILE A 10 3.03 9.65 5.26
C ILE A 10 3.34 9.36 3.79
N GLY A 11 3.59 8.11 3.44
CA GLY A 11 3.84 7.69 2.06
C GLY A 11 2.66 7.98 1.14
N TYR A 12 1.44 7.70 1.59
CA TYR A 12 0.23 7.99 0.81
C TYR A 12 0.02 9.49 0.60
N LYS A 13 0.29 10.31 1.61
CA LYS A 13 0.19 11.77 1.46
C LYS A 13 1.21 12.31 0.47
N LYS A 14 2.42 11.76 0.48
CA LYS A 14 3.44 12.10 -0.54
C LYS A 14 2.99 11.68 -1.93
N ALA A 15 2.41 10.49 -2.08
CA ALA A 15 1.88 10.01 -3.35
C ALA A 15 0.73 10.90 -3.83
N GLN A 16 -0.15 11.33 -2.94
CA GLN A 16 -1.25 12.25 -3.25
C GLN A 16 -0.73 13.56 -3.81
N SER A 17 0.28 14.16 -3.17
CA SER A 17 0.90 15.40 -3.66
C SER A 17 1.55 15.20 -5.02
N LEU A 18 2.21 14.06 -5.22
CA LEU A 18 2.85 13.73 -6.49
C LEU A 18 1.83 13.50 -7.60
N LEU A 19 0.71 12.84 -7.31
CA LEU A 19 -0.37 12.67 -8.27
C LEU A 19 -0.96 14.00 -8.69
N LYS A 20 -1.12 14.93 -7.77
CA LYS A 20 -1.60 16.30 -8.08
C LYS A 20 -0.65 16.98 -9.06
N LYS A 21 0.65 16.84 -8.84
CA LYS A 21 1.68 17.38 -9.75
C LYS A 21 1.59 16.72 -11.12
N ILE A 22 1.42 15.39 -11.18
CA ILE A 22 1.30 14.64 -12.42
C ILE A 22 0.09 15.12 -13.23
N ILE A 23 -1.06 15.31 -12.58
CA ILE A 23 -2.26 15.82 -13.23
C ILE A 23 -1.97 17.17 -13.88
N THR A 24 -1.33 18.08 -13.15
CA THR A 24 -0.95 19.39 -13.69
C THR A 24 -0.01 19.27 -14.89
N MET A 25 0.96 18.36 -14.82
CA MET A 25 1.89 18.13 -15.94
C MET A 25 1.15 17.66 -17.20
N VAL A 26 0.17 16.76 -17.04
CA VAL A 26 -0.64 16.28 -18.16
C VAL A 26 -1.48 17.42 -18.74
N GLU A 27 -2.13 18.21 -17.88
CA GLU A 27 -2.94 19.35 -18.30
C GLU A 27 -2.13 20.41 -19.03
N GLU A 28 -0.88 20.58 -18.66
CA GLU A 28 0.06 21.52 -19.30
C GLU A 28 0.77 20.92 -20.52
N ASP A 29 0.40 19.71 -20.91
CA ASP A 29 1.00 19.01 -22.05
C ASP A 29 2.53 18.90 -21.96
N ARG A 30 3.03 18.60 -20.76
CA ARG A 30 4.45 18.42 -20.50
C ARG A 30 4.99 17.18 -21.22
N TYR A 31 6.31 17.10 -21.37
CA TYR A 31 6.95 15.99 -22.06
C TYR A 31 6.61 14.64 -21.41
N CYS A 32 6.18 13.67 -22.22
CA CYS A 32 5.69 12.37 -21.74
C CYS A 32 6.69 11.64 -20.84
N ILE A 33 7.98 11.66 -21.18
CA ILE A 33 9.00 10.95 -20.40
C ILE A 33 9.09 11.52 -18.99
N ASP A 34 9.01 12.85 -18.83
CA ASP A 34 9.03 13.49 -17.52
C ASP A 34 7.81 13.06 -16.67
N ILE A 35 6.64 13.00 -17.29
CA ILE A 35 5.41 12.53 -16.64
C ILE A 35 5.57 11.08 -16.20
N MET A 36 6.09 10.23 -17.10
CA MET A 36 6.27 8.80 -16.81
C MET A 36 7.24 8.57 -15.66
N GLN A 37 8.31 9.36 -15.56
CA GLN A 37 9.25 9.30 -14.44
C GLN A 37 8.58 9.64 -13.12
N GLN A 38 7.74 10.66 -13.10
CA GLN A 38 6.98 11.03 -11.91
C GLN A 38 5.97 9.95 -11.54
N ASN A 39 5.34 9.34 -12.53
CA ASN A 39 4.42 8.21 -12.32
C ASN A 39 5.12 7.02 -11.66
N LEU A 40 6.33 6.67 -12.11
CA LEU A 40 7.10 5.59 -11.50
C LEU A 40 7.49 5.92 -10.05
N ALA A 41 7.79 7.17 -9.75
CA ALA A 41 8.04 7.61 -8.39
C ALA A 41 6.79 7.43 -7.49
N ALA A 42 5.61 7.76 -8.01
CA ALA A 42 4.34 7.56 -7.29
C ALA A 42 4.10 6.07 -7.02
N ILE A 43 4.36 5.21 -8.00
CA ILE A 43 4.23 3.75 -7.85
C ILE A 43 5.17 3.26 -6.74
N GLY A 44 6.40 3.76 -6.68
CA GLY A 44 7.36 3.41 -5.63
C GLY A 44 6.86 3.79 -4.23
N LEU A 45 6.27 4.98 -4.08
CA LEU A 45 5.67 5.41 -2.82
C LEU A 45 4.53 4.49 -2.40
N LEU A 46 3.66 4.10 -3.34
CA LEU A 46 2.54 3.20 -3.07
C LEU A 46 3.02 1.81 -2.68
N LYS A 47 4.04 1.29 -3.35
CA LYS A 47 4.64 -0.01 -3.00
C LYS A 47 5.21 -0.01 -1.59
N SER A 48 5.94 1.05 -1.22
CA SER A 48 6.50 1.18 0.13
C SER A 48 5.41 1.24 1.20
N ALA A 49 4.36 2.02 0.95
CA ALA A 49 3.21 2.13 1.86
C ALA A 49 2.48 0.79 2.00
N HIS A 50 2.30 0.08 0.89
CA HIS A 50 1.69 -1.25 0.87
C HIS A 50 2.48 -2.23 1.74
N GLN A 51 3.82 -2.24 1.61
CA GLN A 51 4.68 -3.11 2.40
C GLN A 51 4.57 -2.83 3.89
N LEU A 52 4.51 -1.55 4.27
CA LEU A 52 4.33 -1.14 5.67
C LEU A 52 2.98 -1.62 6.23
N LEU A 53 1.91 -1.50 5.44
CA LEU A 53 0.59 -1.99 5.85
C LEU A 53 0.60 -3.51 6.03
N PHE A 54 1.26 -4.22 5.12
CA PHE A 54 1.38 -5.67 5.20
C PHE A 54 2.13 -6.10 6.47
N GLU A 55 3.27 -5.46 6.76
CA GLU A 55 4.02 -5.69 8.00
C GLU A 55 3.18 -5.45 9.24
N GLY A 56 2.49 -4.30 9.28
CA GLY A 56 1.64 -3.95 10.41
C GLY A 56 0.52 -4.95 10.61
N HIS A 57 -0.08 -5.42 9.52
CA HIS A 57 -1.14 -6.42 9.57
C HIS A 57 -0.63 -7.75 10.13
N LEU A 58 0.54 -8.22 9.68
CA LEU A 58 1.14 -9.46 10.18
C LEU A 58 1.52 -9.35 11.66
N ASN A 59 2.09 -8.21 12.06
CA ASN A 59 2.58 -8.02 13.42
C ASN A 59 1.49 -7.75 14.46
N SER A 60 0.29 -7.34 14.04
CA SER A 60 -0.80 -7.04 14.98
C SER A 60 -2.05 -7.85 14.70
N CYS A 61 -2.72 -7.60 13.59
CA CYS A 61 -4.02 -8.22 13.30
C CYS A 61 -3.92 -9.73 13.09
N PHE A 62 -2.95 -10.17 12.29
CA PHE A 62 -2.77 -11.60 11.99
C PHE A 62 -2.29 -12.36 13.21
N LYS A 63 -1.34 -11.80 13.95
CA LYS A 63 -0.82 -12.40 15.19
C LYS A 63 -1.95 -12.58 16.21
N SER A 64 -2.79 -11.55 16.41
CA SER A 64 -3.93 -11.63 17.33
C SER A 64 -4.91 -12.73 16.91
N ALA A 65 -5.17 -12.87 15.62
CA ALA A 65 -6.05 -13.92 15.10
C ALA A 65 -5.49 -15.33 15.35
N LEU A 66 -4.16 -15.49 15.23
CA LEU A 66 -3.51 -16.79 15.51
C LEU A 66 -3.60 -17.17 16.98
N GLU A 67 -3.67 -16.19 17.87
CA GLU A 67 -3.78 -16.41 19.32
C GLU A 67 -5.20 -16.80 19.74
N THR A 68 -6.20 -16.67 18.86
CA THR A 68 -7.57 -17.09 19.17
C THR A 68 -7.72 -18.60 19.07
N ASN A 69 -8.72 -19.14 19.76
CA ASN A 69 -9.07 -20.56 19.65
C ASN A 69 -10.09 -20.84 18.55
N SER A 70 -10.40 -19.86 17.71
CA SER A 70 -11.40 -20.00 16.64
C SER A 70 -10.73 -20.39 15.32
N PRO A 71 -10.91 -21.65 14.84
CA PRO A 71 -10.39 -22.06 13.53
C PRO A 71 -10.95 -21.22 12.39
N ALA A 72 -12.20 -20.78 12.49
CA ALA A 72 -12.85 -19.96 11.47
C ALA A 72 -12.16 -18.61 11.32
N LYS A 73 -11.81 -17.96 12.43
CA LYS A 73 -11.08 -16.67 12.40
C LYS A 73 -9.69 -16.82 11.82
N LYS A 74 -8.98 -17.89 12.19
CA LYS A 74 -7.64 -18.18 11.67
C LYS A 74 -7.68 -18.36 10.15
N GLN A 75 -8.65 -19.16 9.67
CA GLN A 75 -8.79 -19.43 8.23
C GLN A 75 -9.14 -18.17 7.46
N LYS A 76 -10.04 -17.35 7.99
CA LYS A 76 -10.41 -16.07 7.37
C LYS A 76 -9.18 -15.17 7.17
N MET A 77 -8.33 -15.06 8.18
CA MET A 77 -7.13 -14.22 8.10
C MET A 77 -6.12 -14.76 7.08
N ILE A 78 -5.97 -16.07 7.01
CA ILE A 78 -5.11 -16.72 6.00
C ILE A 78 -5.65 -16.42 4.60
N ASP A 79 -6.96 -16.58 4.40
CA ASP A 79 -7.61 -16.34 3.10
C ASP A 79 -7.45 -14.88 2.66
N GLU A 80 -7.58 -13.93 3.57
CA GLU A 80 -7.37 -12.51 3.29
C GLU A 80 -5.94 -12.22 2.82
N ILE A 81 -4.94 -12.79 3.50
CA ILE A 81 -3.52 -12.64 3.13
C ILE A 81 -3.26 -13.23 1.75
N LEU A 82 -3.78 -14.43 1.48
CA LEU A 82 -3.63 -15.07 0.18
C LEU A 82 -4.26 -14.23 -0.94
N THR A 83 -5.43 -13.65 -0.68
CA THR A 83 -6.13 -12.80 -1.64
C THR A 83 -5.28 -11.56 -1.98
N VAL A 84 -4.78 -10.86 -0.97
CA VAL A 84 -3.94 -9.66 -1.18
C VAL A 84 -2.65 -10.02 -1.93
N THR A 85 -2.02 -11.14 -1.57
CA THR A 85 -0.80 -11.61 -2.23
C THR A 85 -1.05 -11.89 -3.71
N LYS A 86 -2.16 -12.54 -4.05
CA LYS A 86 -2.53 -12.80 -5.44
C LYS A 86 -2.77 -11.51 -6.22
N MET A 87 -3.42 -10.53 -5.61
CA MET A 87 -3.65 -9.23 -6.24
C MET A 87 -2.34 -8.50 -6.52
N ALA A 88 -1.37 -8.60 -5.63
CA ALA A 88 -0.07 -7.94 -5.78
C ALA A 88 0.80 -8.55 -6.89
N THR A 89 0.56 -9.80 -7.28
CA THR A 89 1.36 -10.51 -8.30
C THR A 89 0.76 -10.47 -9.70
N LYS A 90 -0.36 -9.81 -9.88
CA LYS A 90 -0.99 -9.66 -11.21
C LYS A 90 -0.26 -8.66 -12.10
#